data_38feed6be0da56c42a65f31fcb434f19
#
_entry.id   38feed6be0da56c42a65f31fcb434f19
#
_cell.length_a   1.000
_cell.length_b   1.000
_cell.length_c   1.000
_cell.angle_alpha   90.00
_cell.angle_beta   90.00
_cell.angle_gamma   90.00
#
_symmetry.space_group_name_H-M   'P 1'
#
loop_
_entity.id
_entity.type
_entity.pdbx_description
1 polymer ?
#
loop_
_entity_poly.entity_id
_entity_poly.type
_entity_poly.pdbx_seq_one_letter_code
_entity_poly.pdbx_strand_id
1 'polypeptide(L)' 'MPQFAVFFTDGAGYGFEMVQAMDDAHAEDIARAQHPTGRMSAVPAELLEGQDHHQLLMAWISAED' A
#
# COMPACT_ATOMS: atom_id res chain seq x y z
N MET A 1 -2.77 12.47 12.39
CA MET A 1 -3.49 11.70 11.36
C MET A 1 -3.00 10.25 11.38
N PRO A 2 -3.87 9.28 11.15
CA PRO A 2 -3.43 7.90 11.12
C PRO A 2 -2.49 7.64 9.96
N GLN A 3 -1.66 6.63 10.11
CA GLN A 3 -0.75 6.20 9.07
C GLN A 3 -1.30 4.98 8.37
N PHE A 4 -1.10 4.93 7.06
CA PHE A 4 -1.50 3.80 6.23
C PHE A 4 -0.31 3.30 5.45
N ALA A 5 -0.22 2.00 5.28
CA ALA A 5 0.73 1.39 4.35
C ALA A 5 -0.02 1.16 3.04
N VAL A 6 0.50 1.70 1.96
CA VAL A 6 -0.10 1.51 0.64
C VAL A 6 0.79 0.58 -0.15
N PHE A 7 0.29 -0.60 -0.44
CA PHE A 7 0.95 -1.55 -1.33
C PHE A 7 0.60 -1.19 -2.75
N PHE A 8 1.57 -1.26 -3.64
CA PHE A 8 1.33 -0.95 -5.04
C PHE A 8 2.13 -1.87 -5.96
N THR A 9 1.60 -2.09 -7.15
CA THR A 9 2.31 -2.77 -8.21
C THR A 9 1.93 -2.09 -9.54
N ASP A 10 2.94 -1.79 -10.34
CA ASP A 10 2.74 -1.18 -11.65
C ASP A 10 3.71 -1.83 -12.64
N GLY A 11 3.74 -1.33 -13.87
CA GLY A 11 4.60 -1.89 -14.90
C GLY A 11 6.08 -1.77 -14.62
N ALA A 12 6.48 -0.90 -13.71
CA ALA A 12 7.89 -0.69 -13.36
C ALA A 12 8.33 -1.55 -12.17
N GLY A 13 7.38 -2.12 -11.41
CA GLY A 13 7.71 -2.93 -10.25
C GLY A 13 6.65 -2.88 -9.18
N TYR A 14 7.06 -3.13 -7.95
CA TYR A 14 6.14 -3.18 -6.81
C TYR A 14 6.84 -2.61 -5.57
N GLY A 15 6.02 -2.30 -4.58
CA GLY A 15 6.55 -1.82 -3.31
C GLY A 15 5.44 -1.40 -2.37
N PHE A 16 5.82 -0.73 -1.30
CA PHE A 16 4.84 -0.11 -0.43
C PHE A 16 5.41 1.19 0.11
N GLU A 17 4.52 2.07 0.54
CA GLU A 17 4.94 3.33 1.17
C GLU A 17 3.99 3.66 2.31
N MET A 18 4.51 4.41 3.27
CA MET A 18 3.73 4.86 4.42
C MET A 18 3.22 6.26 4.14
N VAL A 19 1.92 6.46 4.28
CA VAL A 19 1.32 7.77 4.09
C VAL A 19 0.43 8.12 5.27
N GLN A 20 0.33 9.41 5.59
CA GLN A 20 -0.60 9.91 6.58
C GLN A 20 -1.86 10.34 5.86
N ALA A 21 -3.01 9.82 6.27
CA ALA A 21 -4.26 10.05 5.58
C ALA A 21 -5.44 9.94 6.54
N MET A 22 -6.58 10.45 6.12
CA MET A 22 -7.81 10.41 6.91
C MET A 22 -8.40 9.00 6.94
N ASP A 23 -8.32 8.30 5.80
CA ASP A 23 -8.84 6.95 5.67
C ASP A 23 -8.10 6.24 4.52
N ASP A 24 -8.50 5.00 4.26
CA ASP A 24 -7.84 4.20 3.24
C ASP A 24 -8.00 4.77 1.83
N ALA A 25 -9.17 5.30 1.50
CA ALA A 25 -9.39 5.90 0.20
C ALA A 25 -8.50 7.13 -0.01
N HIS A 26 -8.34 7.95 1.03
CA HIS A 26 -7.47 9.11 0.98
C HIS A 26 -6.01 8.68 0.81
N ALA A 27 -5.60 7.62 1.51
CA ALA A 27 -4.25 7.09 1.37
C ALA A 27 -3.98 6.62 -0.05
N GLU A 28 -4.95 5.95 -0.67
CA GLU A 28 -4.80 5.49 -2.05
C GLU A 28 -4.71 6.66 -3.01
N ASP A 29 -5.48 7.71 -2.78
CA ASP A 29 -5.42 8.92 -3.61
C ASP A 29 -4.04 9.57 -3.56
N ILE A 30 -3.45 9.64 -2.38
CA ILE A 30 -2.11 10.20 -2.21
C ILE A 30 -1.09 9.36 -2.97
N ALA A 31 -1.16 8.05 -2.83
CA ALA A 31 -0.24 7.15 -3.50
C ALA A 31 -0.44 7.19 -5.02
N ARG A 32 -1.68 7.31 -5.47
CA ARG A 32 -1.99 7.36 -6.91
C ARG A 32 -1.41 8.60 -7.58
N ALA A 33 -1.22 9.68 -6.84
CA ALA A 33 -0.57 10.86 -7.37
C ALA A 33 0.88 10.58 -7.77
N GLN A 34 1.52 9.62 -7.09
CA GLN A 34 2.89 9.23 -7.37
C GLN A 34 2.96 8.02 -8.31
N HIS A 35 1.94 7.18 -8.28
CA HIS A 35 1.87 5.96 -9.08
C HIS A 35 0.54 5.94 -9.83
N PRO A 36 0.39 6.74 -10.90
CA PRO A 36 -0.91 6.93 -11.56
C PRO A 36 -1.45 5.69 -12.26
N THR A 37 -0.58 4.71 -12.53
CA THR A 37 -1.01 3.44 -13.13
C THR A 37 -0.69 2.31 -12.17
N GLY A 38 -1.38 1.18 -12.35
CA GLY A 38 -1.14 0.02 -11.51
C GLY A 38 -2.23 -0.15 -10.46
N ARG A 39 -2.05 -1.19 -9.65
CA ARG A 39 -2.97 -1.49 -8.56
C ARG A 39 -2.37 -1.05 -7.24
N MET A 40 -3.23 -0.68 -6.30
CA MET A 40 -2.76 -0.35 -4.97
C MET A 40 -3.83 -0.69 -3.94
N SER A 41 -3.39 -0.87 -2.70
CA SER A 41 -4.27 -1.21 -1.60
C SER A 41 -3.73 -0.57 -0.33
N ALA A 42 -4.56 0.17 0.38
CA ALA A 42 -4.17 0.83 1.62
C ALA A 42 -4.63 0.00 2.82
N VAL A 43 -3.74 -0.15 3.79
CA VAL A 43 -4.02 -0.90 5.02
C VAL A 43 -3.57 -0.03 6.19
N PRO A 44 -4.37 0.08 7.27
CA PRO A 44 -3.93 0.82 8.45
C PRO A 44 -2.59 0.28 8.95
N ALA A 45 -1.64 1.18 9.19
CA ALA A 45 -0.30 0.79 9.60
C ALA A 45 -0.29 -0.04 10.89
N GLU A 46 -1.24 0.23 11.78
CA GLU A 46 -1.32 -0.49 13.06
C GLU A 46 -1.58 -1.99 12.87
N LEU A 47 -2.21 -2.39 11.76
CA LEU A 47 -2.44 -3.80 11.47
C LEU A 47 -1.18 -4.51 11.02
N LEU A 48 -0.15 -3.76 10.68
CA LEU A 48 1.11 -4.32 10.20
C LEU A 48 2.19 -4.37 11.27
N GLU A 49 1.90 -3.86 12.47
CA GLU A 49 2.88 -3.86 13.55
C GLU A 49 3.25 -5.30 13.91
N GLY A 50 4.55 -5.55 14.01
CA GLY A 50 5.04 -6.88 14.31
C GLY A 50 5.04 -7.83 13.13
N GLN A 51 4.62 -7.36 11.95
CA GLN A 51 4.57 -8.18 10.73
C GLN A 51 5.75 -7.84 9.83
N ASP A 52 6.14 -8.80 9.01
CA ASP A 52 7.14 -8.58 7.97
C ASP A 52 6.44 -7.94 6.78
N HIS A 53 6.69 -6.65 6.56
CA HIS A 53 6.01 -5.88 5.52
C HIS A 53 6.32 -6.43 4.12
N HIS A 54 7.55 -6.86 3.89
CA HIS A 54 7.93 -7.43 2.60
C HIS A 54 7.15 -8.72 2.32
N GLN A 55 7.01 -9.57 3.33
CA GLN A 55 6.26 -10.81 3.19
C GLN A 55 4.79 -10.53 2.91
N LEU A 56 4.21 -9.54 3.58
CA LEU A 56 2.83 -9.14 3.34
C LEU A 56 2.63 -8.61 1.93
N LEU A 57 3.59 -7.83 1.44
CA LEU A 57 3.56 -7.31 0.07
C LEU A 57 3.58 -8.46 -0.94
N MET A 58 4.46 -9.43 -0.73
CA MET A 58 4.54 -10.59 -1.63
C MET A 58 3.25 -11.39 -1.63
N ALA A 59 2.66 -11.58 -0.45
CA ALA A 59 1.39 -12.29 -0.33
C ALA A 59 0.27 -11.54 -1.06
N TRP A 60 0.25 -10.22 -0.94
CA TRP A 60 -0.74 -9.39 -1.60
C TRP A 60 -0.64 -9.49 -3.12
N ILE A 61 0.59 -9.42 -3.65
CA ILE A 61 0.83 -9.51 -5.08
C ILE A 61 0.39 -10.88 -5.60
N SER A 62 0.74 -11.94 -4.87
CA SER A 62 0.40 -13.31 -5.27
C SER A 62 -1.11 -13.55 -5.23
N ALA A 63 -1.82 -12.96 -4.28
CA ALA A 63 -3.26 -13.15 -4.16
C ALA A 63 -4.03 -12.53 -5.32
N GLU A 64 -3.43 -11.57 -6.00
CA GLU A 64 -4.09 -10.86 -7.09
C GLU A 64 -3.92 -11.54 -8.46
N ASP A 65 -3.08 -12.54 -8.52
CA ASP A 65 -2.84 -13.26 -9.78
C ASP A 65 -3.94 -14.26 -10.11
#